data_dcfc9ff68bde7854a2a7c6763356858b
#
_entry.id   dcfc9ff68bde7854a2a7c6763356858b
#
_cell.length_a   1.000
_cell.length_b   1.000
_cell.length_c   1.000
_cell.angle_alpha   90.00
_cell.angle_beta   90.00
_cell.angle_gamma   90.00
#
_symmetry.space_group_name_H-M   'P 1'
#
loop_
_entity.id
_entity.type
_entity.pdbx_description
1 polymer ?
#
loop_
_entity_poly.entity_id
_entity_poly.type
_entity_poly.pdbx_seq_one_letter_code
_entity_poly.pdbx_strand_id
1 'polypeptide(L)'
;MKRIGKSKAYVASYIRRQLLSLGIHSTENGPYPAYAGALSHLKTDFRFSLKDNKGLGDLLKVLHPTPAVCGLPKEEAYRFILQNEGYDRRYYSGFIGWLDPEGRTDIYVNLRCMHIEDEQLTLYAGGGLLASSELNDEWLETEKKLQTIKRLIATPPLKS
;
A
#
# COMPACT_ATOMS: atom_id res chain seq x y z
N MET A 1 -11.65 -1.38 -17.18
CA MET A 1 -11.85 -0.13 -16.38
C MET A 1 -12.82 -0.23 -15.20
N LYS A 2 -13.95 -0.96 -15.27
CA LYS A 2 -14.92 -1.09 -14.14
C LYS A 2 -14.39 -1.81 -12.87
N ARG A 3 -13.43 -2.71 -13.00
CA ARG A 3 -12.89 -3.57 -11.93
C ARG A 3 -12.00 -2.81 -10.93
N ILE A 4 -11.12 -1.94 -11.44
CA ILE A 4 -10.19 -1.13 -10.63
C ILE A 4 -10.94 -0.12 -9.73
N GLY A 5 -12.09 0.39 -10.17
CA GLY A 5 -12.89 1.34 -9.40
C GLY A 5 -13.53 0.75 -8.14
N LYS A 6 -13.99 -0.50 -8.17
CA LYS A 6 -14.64 -1.16 -7.01
C LYS A 6 -13.67 -1.41 -5.86
N SER A 7 -12.49 -1.98 -6.12
CA SER A 7 -11.47 -2.24 -5.09
C SER A 7 -11.05 -0.95 -4.39
N LYS A 8 -10.86 0.14 -5.13
CA LYS A 8 -10.44 1.44 -4.57
C LYS A 8 -11.53 2.13 -3.75
N ALA A 9 -12.81 1.97 -4.13
CA ALA A 9 -13.93 2.45 -3.32
C ALA A 9 -13.99 1.78 -1.95
N TYR A 10 -13.65 0.49 -1.87
CA TYR A 10 -13.57 -0.23 -0.58
C TYR A 10 -12.46 0.33 0.32
N VAL A 11 -11.28 0.64 -0.24
CA VAL A 11 -10.16 1.21 0.53
C VAL A 11 -10.53 2.59 1.06
N ALA A 12 -11.10 3.47 0.23
CA ALA A 12 -11.53 4.80 0.67
C ALA A 12 -12.60 4.72 1.77
N SER A 13 -13.61 3.85 1.61
CA SER A 13 -14.62 3.62 2.63
C SER A 13 -14.06 3.06 3.94
N TYR A 14 -13.05 2.20 3.86
CA TYR A 14 -12.34 1.70 5.03
C TYR A 14 -11.64 2.85 5.76
N ILE A 15 -10.83 3.64 5.06
CA ILE A 15 -10.09 4.76 5.65
C ILE A 15 -11.04 5.73 6.34
N ARG A 16 -12.14 6.12 5.67
CA ARG A 16 -13.17 7.00 6.25
C ARG A 16 -13.72 6.45 7.57
N ARG A 17 -14.07 5.16 7.62
CA ARG A 17 -14.58 4.53 8.84
C ARG A 17 -13.55 4.50 9.95
N GLN A 18 -12.28 4.24 9.64
CA GLN A 18 -11.21 4.23 10.63
C GLN A 18 -10.94 5.63 11.21
N LEU A 19 -10.94 6.67 10.38
CA LEU A 19 -10.83 8.04 10.85
C LEU A 19 -11.98 8.41 11.78
N LEU A 20 -13.22 8.08 11.39
CA LEU A 20 -14.41 8.33 12.21
C LEU A 20 -14.37 7.57 13.55
N SER A 21 -13.84 6.35 13.59
CA SER A 21 -13.70 5.58 14.85
C SER A 21 -12.75 6.23 15.86
N LEU A 22 -11.82 7.08 15.38
CA LEU A 22 -10.95 7.92 16.20
C LEU A 22 -11.54 9.32 16.47
N GLY A 23 -12.79 9.57 16.08
CA GLY A 23 -13.40 10.90 16.17
C GLY A 23 -12.79 11.94 15.21
N ILE A 24 -12.10 11.49 14.17
CA ILE A 24 -11.46 12.35 13.18
C ILE A 24 -12.42 12.57 12.01
N HIS A 25 -12.79 13.83 11.78
CA HIS A 25 -13.54 14.27 10.60
C HIS A 25 -12.55 14.72 9.52
N SER A 26 -12.65 14.12 8.33
CA SER A 26 -11.79 14.43 7.19
C SER A 26 -12.59 15.05 6.06
N THR A 27 -11.94 15.93 5.29
CA THR A 27 -12.39 16.30 3.95
C THR A 27 -11.76 15.38 2.93
N GLU A 28 -12.53 14.99 1.93
CA GLU A 28 -12.10 14.06 0.89
C GLU A 28 -12.04 14.77 -0.46
N ASN A 29 -10.96 14.52 -1.21
CA ASN A 29 -10.82 14.96 -2.59
C ASN A 29 -10.47 13.77 -3.45
N GLY A 30 -11.33 13.43 -4.39
CA GLY A 30 -11.17 12.27 -5.27
C GLY A 30 -12.42 11.38 -5.33
N PRO A 31 -12.33 10.26 -6.08
CA PRO A 31 -11.14 9.75 -6.75
C PRO A 31 -10.79 10.52 -8.03
N TYR A 32 -9.51 10.76 -8.27
CA TYR A 32 -9.00 11.37 -9.50
C TYR A 32 -7.79 10.60 -10.04
N PRO A 33 -7.51 10.66 -11.36
CA PRO A 33 -6.32 10.04 -11.94
C PRO A 33 -5.05 10.66 -11.38
N ALA A 34 -4.10 9.81 -10.97
CA ALA A 34 -2.76 10.20 -10.58
C ALA A 34 -1.73 9.30 -11.27
N TYR A 35 -0.55 9.82 -11.52
CA TYR A 35 0.52 9.10 -12.21
C TYR A 35 1.66 8.79 -11.27
N ALA A 36 2.19 7.59 -11.37
CA ALA A 36 3.43 7.16 -10.72
C ALA A 36 4.33 6.57 -11.79
N GLY A 37 5.24 7.38 -12.33
CA GLY A 37 5.97 7.05 -13.55
C GLY A 37 5.02 6.85 -14.73
N ALA A 38 5.12 5.74 -15.43
CA ALA A 38 4.27 5.36 -16.56
C ALA A 38 2.91 4.75 -16.16
N LEU A 39 2.66 4.54 -14.84
CA LEU A 39 1.45 3.90 -14.35
C LEU A 39 0.43 4.95 -13.90
N SER A 40 -0.79 4.84 -14.42
CA SER A 40 -1.94 5.63 -13.96
C SER A 40 -2.72 4.86 -12.88
N HIS A 41 -3.14 5.55 -11.84
CA HIS A 41 -4.02 5.01 -10.80
C HIS A 41 -4.97 6.07 -10.28
N LEU A 42 -6.06 5.63 -9.66
CA LEU A 42 -6.98 6.54 -8.98
C LEU A 42 -6.45 6.84 -7.58
N LYS A 43 -6.51 8.11 -7.21
CA LYS A 43 -6.08 8.64 -5.92
C LYS A 43 -7.26 9.31 -5.21
N THR A 44 -7.33 9.17 -3.89
CA THR A 44 -8.21 9.94 -3.02
C THR A 44 -7.39 10.51 -1.88
N ASP A 45 -7.45 11.80 -1.67
CA ASP A 45 -6.82 12.48 -0.55
C ASP A 45 -7.81 12.65 0.60
N PHE A 46 -7.34 12.36 1.80
CA PHE A 46 -8.05 12.64 3.05
C PHE A 46 -7.27 13.70 3.81
N ARG A 47 -7.91 14.81 4.13
CA ARG A 47 -7.33 15.92 4.90
C ARG A 47 -8.05 16.05 6.22
N PHE A 48 -7.29 16.08 7.30
CA PHE A 48 -7.81 16.20 8.67
C PHE A 48 -6.72 16.79 9.57
N SER A 49 -7.12 17.22 10.76
CA SER A 49 -6.21 17.68 11.80
C SER A 49 -6.15 16.67 12.94
N LEU A 50 -4.96 16.41 13.45
CA LEU A 50 -4.76 15.70 14.71
C LEU A 50 -4.67 16.73 15.84
N LYS A 51 -5.23 16.41 17.00
CA LYS A 51 -5.16 17.30 18.18
C LYS A 51 -3.74 17.47 18.70
N ASP A 52 -2.96 16.40 18.59
CA ASP A 52 -1.54 16.37 18.96
C ASP A 52 -0.82 15.23 18.20
N ASN A 53 0.50 15.19 18.32
CA ASN A 53 1.32 14.16 17.67
C ASN A 53 1.19 12.77 18.33
N LYS A 54 0.62 12.67 19.55
CA LYS A 54 0.40 11.37 20.22
C LYS A 54 -0.63 10.52 19.50
N GLY A 55 -1.59 11.14 18.81
CA GLY A 55 -2.59 10.45 18.00
C GLY A 55 -2.06 9.78 16.73
N LEU A 56 -0.80 10.05 16.33
CA LEU A 56 -0.23 9.44 15.12
C LEU A 56 -0.06 7.92 15.25
N GLY A 57 0.36 7.43 16.40
CA GLY A 57 0.50 5.99 16.66
C GLY A 57 -0.85 5.26 16.55
N ASP A 58 -1.90 5.82 17.15
CA ASP A 58 -3.25 5.25 17.09
C ASP A 58 -3.79 5.31 15.65
N LEU A 59 -3.54 6.39 14.94
CA LEU A 59 -3.90 6.51 13.53
C LEU A 59 -3.24 5.42 12.68
N LEU A 60 -1.92 5.21 12.82
CA LEU A 60 -1.20 4.15 12.11
C LEU A 60 -1.74 2.76 12.47
N LYS A 61 -2.01 2.51 13.75
CA LYS A 61 -2.55 1.23 14.23
C LYS A 61 -3.90 0.88 13.60
N VAL A 62 -4.81 1.82 13.46
CA VAL A 62 -6.13 1.56 12.86
C VAL A 62 -6.10 1.52 11.34
N LEU A 63 -5.25 2.31 10.70
CA LEU A 63 -5.14 2.34 9.24
C LEU A 63 -4.33 1.17 8.69
N HIS A 64 -3.28 0.75 9.39
CA HIS A 64 -2.38 -0.31 8.90
C HIS A 64 -2.73 -1.70 9.45
N PRO A 65 -2.62 -2.78 8.65
CA PRO A 65 -2.54 -2.76 7.19
C PRO A 65 -3.85 -2.29 6.54
N THR A 66 -3.75 -1.52 5.45
CA THR A 66 -4.94 -1.15 4.69
C THR A 66 -5.48 -2.33 3.89
N PRO A 67 -6.76 -2.33 3.47
CA PRO A 67 -7.29 -3.37 2.61
C PRO A 67 -6.56 -3.56 1.28
N ALA A 68 -5.81 -2.54 0.85
CA ALA A 68 -5.00 -2.62 -0.36
C ALA A 68 -3.84 -3.61 -0.27
N VAL A 69 -3.37 -3.93 0.94
CA VAL A 69 -2.23 -4.83 1.20
C VAL A 69 -2.60 -6.04 2.07
N CYS A 70 -3.78 -6.02 2.64
CA CYS A 70 -4.28 -7.09 3.50
C CYS A 70 -5.54 -7.74 2.94
N GLY A 71 -6.57 -6.95 2.62
CA GLY A 71 -7.88 -7.44 2.18
C GLY A 71 -9.00 -7.05 3.15
N LEU A 72 -10.20 -7.53 2.85
CA LEU A 72 -11.41 -7.33 3.65
C LEU A 72 -12.21 -8.64 3.74
N PRO A 73 -12.81 -8.96 4.90
CA PRO A 73 -12.65 -8.29 6.19
C PRO A 73 -11.22 -8.39 6.72
N LYS A 74 -10.74 -7.36 7.43
CA LYS A 74 -9.31 -7.20 7.76
C LYS A 74 -8.74 -8.38 8.56
N GLU A 75 -9.42 -8.78 9.62
CA GLU A 75 -8.93 -9.82 10.53
C GLU A 75 -8.84 -11.20 9.85
N GLU A 76 -9.87 -11.58 9.10
CA GLU A 76 -9.91 -12.85 8.36
C GLU A 76 -8.87 -12.87 7.24
N ALA A 77 -8.77 -11.79 6.49
CA ALA A 77 -7.78 -11.65 5.43
C ALA A 77 -6.35 -11.70 5.99
N TYR A 78 -6.10 -11.05 7.12
CA TYR A 78 -4.80 -11.08 7.78
C TYR A 78 -4.41 -12.49 8.23
N ARG A 79 -5.35 -13.22 8.88
CA ARG A 79 -5.11 -14.62 9.28
C ARG A 79 -4.86 -15.51 8.06
N PHE A 80 -5.64 -15.32 6.99
CA PHE A 80 -5.46 -16.08 5.76
C PHE A 80 -4.06 -15.89 5.17
N ILE A 81 -3.57 -14.65 5.11
CA ILE A 81 -2.22 -14.32 4.64
C ILE A 81 -1.17 -15.05 5.48
N LEU A 82 -1.24 -14.94 6.81
CA LEU A 82 -0.28 -15.58 7.71
C LEU A 82 -0.24 -17.10 7.59
N GLN A 83 -1.38 -17.71 7.27
CA GLN A 83 -1.50 -19.17 7.16
C GLN A 83 -1.13 -19.72 5.78
N ASN A 84 -1.22 -18.94 4.72
CA ASN A 84 -1.19 -19.44 3.34
C ASN A 84 -0.08 -18.89 2.46
N GLU A 85 0.55 -17.74 2.77
CA GLU A 85 1.60 -17.19 1.89
C GLU A 85 2.91 -17.99 1.93
N GLY A 86 3.21 -18.66 3.01
CA GLY A 86 4.37 -19.55 3.13
C GLY A 86 5.74 -18.86 3.17
N TYR A 87 5.79 -17.53 3.28
CA TYR A 87 7.02 -16.75 3.42
C TYR A 87 6.83 -15.55 4.37
N ASP A 88 7.92 -15.05 4.92
CA ASP A 88 7.93 -13.82 5.72
C ASP A 88 7.98 -12.61 4.81
N ARG A 89 7.00 -11.74 4.91
CA ARG A 89 6.96 -10.46 4.19
C ARG A 89 8.03 -9.47 4.63
N ARG A 90 8.62 -9.67 5.80
CA ARG A 90 9.59 -8.74 6.39
C ARG A 90 9.04 -7.31 6.40
N TYR A 91 9.69 -6.38 5.72
CA TYR A 91 9.23 -4.99 5.59
C TYR A 91 8.22 -4.75 4.46
N TYR A 92 7.99 -5.74 3.59
CA TYR A 92 7.00 -5.62 2.52
C TYR A 92 5.58 -5.49 3.09
N SER A 93 4.79 -4.57 2.57
CA SER A 93 3.48 -4.17 3.07
C SER A 93 3.48 -3.49 4.45
N GLY A 94 4.61 -3.28 5.06
CA GLY A 94 4.77 -2.44 6.24
C GLY A 94 4.66 -0.96 5.89
N PHE A 95 5.14 -0.10 6.75
CA PHE A 95 5.27 1.33 6.45
C PHE A 95 6.71 1.79 6.70
N ILE A 96 7.12 2.78 5.92
CA ILE A 96 8.45 3.38 5.99
C ILE A 96 8.33 4.89 5.80
N GLY A 97 9.17 5.66 6.46
CA GLY A 97 9.19 7.10 6.26
C GLY A 97 9.97 7.83 7.32
N TRP A 98 9.88 9.13 7.26
CA TRP A 98 10.45 10.04 8.22
C TRP A 98 9.38 10.46 9.24
N LEU A 99 9.69 10.31 10.51
CA LEU A 99 8.86 10.75 11.62
C LEU A 99 9.57 11.89 12.36
N ASP A 100 8.96 13.07 12.32
CA ASP A 100 9.38 14.21 13.11
C ASP A 100 8.23 14.64 14.05
N PRO A 101 8.35 14.42 15.36
CA PRO A 101 7.30 14.77 16.31
C PRO A 101 7.01 16.28 16.40
N GLU A 102 7.96 17.12 16.00
CA GLU A 102 7.85 18.59 16.08
C GLU A 102 7.74 19.26 14.71
N GLY A 103 7.89 18.49 13.64
CA GLY A 103 7.90 19.00 12.28
C GLY A 103 7.08 18.16 11.31
N ARG A 104 7.58 18.05 10.08
CA ARG A 104 6.91 17.34 9.01
C ARG A 104 7.20 15.85 9.08
N THR A 105 6.15 15.05 9.08
CA THR A 105 6.19 13.59 9.04
C THR A 105 5.67 13.09 7.69
N ASP A 106 6.44 12.21 7.03
CA ASP A 106 6.08 11.58 5.76
C ASP A 106 6.22 10.06 5.91
N ILE A 107 5.11 9.33 5.92
CA ILE A 107 5.06 7.87 6.07
C ILE A 107 4.32 7.26 4.89
N TYR A 108 4.89 6.20 4.33
CA TYR A 108 4.39 5.50 3.14
C TYR A 108 4.23 4.01 3.42
N VAL A 109 3.26 3.39 2.75
CA VAL A 109 3.20 1.92 2.71
C VAL A 109 4.36 1.40 1.86
N ASN A 110 5.14 0.48 2.41
CA ASN A 110 6.31 -0.07 1.75
C ASN A 110 5.91 -1.11 0.70
N LEU A 111 5.76 -0.66 -0.53
CA LEU A 111 5.39 -1.46 -1.69
C LEU A 111 6.47 -1.38 -2.78
N ARG A 112 6.46 -2.38 -3.68
CA ARG A 112 7.43 -2.42 -4.79
C ARG A 112 8.86 -2.25 -4.27
N CYS A 113 9.19 -3.04 -3.29
CA CYS A 113 10.48 -3.02 -2.61
C CYS A 113 11.27 -4.29 -2.91
N MET A 114 12.53 -4.26 -2.55
CA MET A 114 13.40 -5.43 -2.56
C MET A 114 14.10 -5.56 -1.20
N HIS A 115 14.41 -6.79 -0.87
CA HIS A 115 15.30 -7.14 0.23
C HIS A 115 16.65 -7.56 -0.35
N ILE A 116 17.71 -7.03 0.21
CA ILE A 116 19.08 -7.32 -0.18
C ILE A 116 19.73 -8.05 0.99
N GLU A 117 20.18 -9.27 0.77
CA GLU A 117 20.84 -10.08 1.78
C GLU A 117 22.01 -10.83 1.09
N ASP A 118 23.20 -10.49 1.49
CA ASP A 118 24.45 -10.94 0.85
C ASP A 118 24.45 -10.69 -0.67
N GLU A 119 24.48 -11.74 -1.48
CA GLU A 119 24.43 -11.67 -2.95
C GLU A 119 23.02 -11.91 -3.52
N GLN A 120 22.01 -11.98 -2.67
CA GLN A 120 20.64 -12.28 -3.09
C GLN A 120 19.74 -11.05 -3.05
N LEU A 121 18.90 -10.92 -4.08
CA LEU A 121 17.88 -9.90 -4.19
C LEU A 121 16.49 -10.56 -4.19
N THR A 122 15.70 -10.29 -3.16
CA THR A 122 14.31 -10.72 -3.11
C THR A 122 13.40 -9.53 -3.43
N LEU A 123 12.65 -9.64 -4.52
CA LEU A 123 11.72 -8.60 -4.95
C LEU A 123 10.30 -8.94 -4.52
N TYR A 124 9.57 -7.93 -4.06
CA TYR A 124 8.19 -8.10 -3.57
C TYR A 124 7.21 -7.34 -4.45
N ALA A 125 6.17 -8.02 -4.89
CA ALA A 125 4.98 -7.43 -5.49
C ALA A 125 3.75 -8.24 -5.13
N GLY A 126 2.59 -7.61 -5.17
CA GLY A 126 1.32 -8.26 -4.89
C GLY A 126 0.14 -7.54 -5.52
N GLY A 127 -0.97 -8.22 -5.62
CA GLY A 127 -2.25 -7.70 -6.11
C GLY A 127 -3.38 -8.00 -5.13
N GLY A 128 -4.45 -7.21 -5.20
CA GLY A 128 -5.69 -7.49 -4.46
C GLY A 128 -6.59 -8.42 -5.25
N LEU A 129 -6.91 -9.57 -4.68
CA LEU A 129 -7.82 -10.54 -5.30
C LEU A 129 -9.28 -10.17 -5.03
N LEU A 130 -10.11 -10.29 -6.04
CA LEU A 130 -11.56 -10.19 -5.97
C LEU A 130 -12.17 -11.52 -6.39
N ALA A 131 -13.43 -11.78 -6.02
CA ALA A 131 -14.15 -12.98 -6.44
C ALA A 131 -14.23 -13.15 -7.99
N SER A 132 -14.05 -12.06 -8.73
CA SER A 132 -14.01 -12.03 -10.19
C SER A 132 -12.58 -11.97 -10.76
N SER A 133 -11.56 -12.21 -9.94
CA SER A 133 -10.16 -12.23 -10.40
C SER A 133 -9.87 -13.49 -11.19
N GLU A 134 -9.14 -13.33 -12.30
CA GLU A 134 -8.62 -14.43 -13.10
C GLU A 134 -7.14 -14.64 -12.76
N LEU A 135 -6.74 -15.86 -12.46
CA LEU A 135 -5.42 -16.21 -11.95
C LEU A 135 -4.29 -15.66 -12.85
N ASN A 136 -4.38 -15.87 -14.15
CA ASN A 136 -3.35 -15.45 -15.09
C ASN A 136 -3.24 -13.93 -15.17
N ASP A 137 -4.35 -13.21 -15.12
CA ASP A 137 -4.36 -11.74 -15.17
C ASP A 137 -3.70 -11.16 -13.92
N GLU A 138 -4.02 -11.68 -12.75
CA GLU A 138 -3.45 -11.23 -11.48
C GLU A 138 -1.95 -11.55 -11.41
N TRP A 139 -1.54 -12.73 -11.89
CA TRP A 139 -0.12 -13.08 -12.00
C TRP A 139 0.63 -12.11 -12.92
N LEU A 140 0.13 -11.85 -14.12
CA LEU A 140 0.73 -10.92 -15.05
C LEU A 140 0.79 -9.49 -14.49
N GLU A 141 -0.18 -9.09 -13.66
CA GLU A 141 -0.16 -7.80 -12.99
C GLU A 141 0.97 -7.73 -11.96
N THR A 142 1.20 -8.79 -11.18
CA THR A 142 2.32 -8.84 -10.23
C THR A 142 3.67 -8.79 -10.95
N GLU A 143 3.83 -9.53 -12.04
CA GLU A 143 5.05 -9.50 -12.87
C GLU A 143 5.34 -8.10 -13.43
N LYS A 144 4.32 -7.39 -13.91
CA LYS A 144 4.44 -6.00 -14.37
C LYS A 144 4.88 -5.07 -13.23
N LYS A 145 4.38 -5.27 -12.01
CA LYS A 145 4.77 -4.50 -10.84
C LYS A 145 6.24 -4.73 -10.46
N LEU A 146 6.73 -5.96 -10.55
CA LEU A 146 8.14 -6.29 -10.34
C LEU A 146 9.08 -5.58 -11.31
N GLN A 147 8.65 -5.35 -12.55
CA GLN A 147 9.47 -4.63 -13.55
C GLN A 147 9.84 -3.22 -13.10
N THR A 148 9.07 -2.59 -12.22
CA THR A 148 9.40 -1.27 -11.67
C THR A 148 10.74 -1.27 -10.95
N ILE A 149 11.06 -2.33 -10.20
CA ILE A 149 12.32 -2.48 -9.47
C ILE A 149 13.39 -3.13 -10.36
N LYS A 150 13.04 -4.18 -11.13
CA LYS A 150 13.97 -4.86 -12.03
C LYS A 150 14.70 -3.88 -12.97
N ARG A 151 14.00 -2.88 -13.49
CA ARG A 151 14.58 -1.87 -14.38
C ARG A 151 15.67 -1.03 -13.69
N LEU A 152 15.54 -0.75 -12.40
CA LEU A 152 16.53 0.02 -11.63
C LEU A 152 17.82 -0.79 -11.41
N ILE A 153 17.70 -2.10 -11.26
CA ILE A 153 18.84 -3.01 -11.05
C ILE A 153 19.59 -3.26 -12.38
N ALA A 154 18.85 -3.38 -13.48
CA ALA A 154 19.40 -3.68 -14.79
C ALA A 154 20.01 -2.47 -15.52
N THR A 155 19.83 -1.24 -14.99
CA THR A 155 20.41 -0.04 -15.61
C THR A 155 21.89 0.04 -15.23
N PRO A 156 22.84 0.01 -16.19
CA PRO A 156 24.24 0.20 -15.88
C PRO A 156 24.46 1.59 -15.24
N PRO A 157 25.43 1.76 -14.33
CA PRO A 157 25.70 3.04 -13.72
C PRO A 157 25.96 4.07 -14.82
N LEU A 158 25.37 5.27 -14.67
CA LEU A 158 25.69 6.40 -15.53
C LEU A 158 27.21 6.58 -15.50
N LYS A 159 27.86 6.44 -16.68
CA LYS A 159 29.27 6.76 -16.81
C LYS A 159 29.43 8.22 -16.41
N SER A 160 30.12 8.44 -15.32
CA SER A 160 30.60 9.76 -14.88
C SER A 160 31.56 10.36 -15.90
#